data_78229836c41e77a897efee2432521e2d
#
_entry.id   78229836c41e77a897efee2432521e2d
#
_cell.length_a   1.000
_cell.length_b   1.000
_cell.length_c   1.000
_cell.angle_alpha   90.00
_cell.angle_beta   90.00
_cell.angle_gamma   90.00
#
_symmetry.space_group_name_H-M   'P 1'
#
loop_
_entity.id
_entity.type
_entity.pdbx_description
1 polymer ?
#
loop_
_entity_poly.entity_id
_entity_poly.type
_entity_poly.pdbx_seq_one_letter_code
_entity_poly.pdbx_strand_id
1 'polypeptide(L)'
;MGISLTPLASLCLGVVRGWINVARRGKGGQIDDQGTAWTRLPADQLRDQLAREFLVEVSTRSIQRALKELEEQNQIRREQRWKHRYKRDYW
;
A
#
# COMPACT_ATOMS: atom_id res chain seq x y z
N MET A 1 16.29 -2.22 -18.22
CA MET A 1 16.18 -0.90 -17.58
C MET A 1 15.32 -0.97 -16.36
N GLY A 2 15.75 -0.37 -15.26
CA GLY A 2 14.98 -0.35 -14.03
C GLY A 2 13.79 0.60 -14.12
N ILE A 3 12.82 0.38 -13.23
CA ILE A 3 11.69 1.27 -13.07
C ILE A 3 12.16 2.50 -12.29
N SER A 4 11.85 3.68 -12.81
CA SER A 4 12.16 4.93 -12.13
C SER A 4 10.98 5.35 -11.27
N LEU A 5 11.16 5.33 -9.95
CA LEU A 5 10.14 5.75 -9.00
C LEU A 5 10.61 7.02 -8.28
N THR A 6 9.65 7.88 -7.93
CA THR A 6 9.96 9.00 -7.04
C THR A 6 10.38 8.46 -5.67
N PRO A 7 11.15 9.24 -4.88
CA PRO A 7 11.54 8.80 -3.54
C PRO A 7 10.34 8.44 -2.65
N LEU A 8 9.27 9.24 -2.72
CA LEU A 8 8.06 8.97 -1.95
C LEU A 8 7.40 7.65 -2.37
N ALA A 9 7.31 7.39 -3.67
CA ALA A 9 6.76 6.14 -4.17
C ALA A 9 7.59 4.94 -3.70
N SER A 10 8.90 5.06 -3.70
CA SER A 10 9.79 4.00 -3.21
C SER A 10 9.56 3.70 -1.74
N LEU A 11 9.40 4.73 -0.90
CA LEU A 11 9.10 4.55 0.51
C LEU A 11 7.74 3.87 0.70
N CYS A 12 6.72 4.32 -0.03
CA CYS A 12 5.39 3.73 0.03
C CYS A 12 5.44 2.25 -0.37
N LEU A 13 6.19 1.93 -1.41
CA LEU A 13 6.33 0.54 -1.88
C LEU A 13 6.93 -0.35 -0.79
N GLY A 14 7.97 0.13 -0.11
CA GLY A 14 8.59 -0.60 0.98
C GLY A 14 7.60 -0.90 2.11
N VAL A 15 6.81 0.10 2.50
CA VAL A 15 5.80 -0.06 3.56
C VAL A 15 4.70 -1.03 3.12
N VAL A 16 4.19 -0.89 1.90
CA VAL A 16 3.14 -1.80 1.39
C VAL A 16 3.65 -3.23 1.34
N ARG A 17 4.85 -3.45 0.84
CA ARG A 17 5.45 -4.80 0.79
C ARG A 17 5.63 -5.40 2.17
N GLY A 18 6.01 -4.58 3.15
CA GLY A 18 6.12 -5.03 4.53
C GLY A 18 4.79 -5.53 5.08
N TRP A 19 3.72 -4.80 4.85
CA TRP A 19 2.38 -5.19 5.29
C TRP A 19 1.86 -6.42 4.55
N ILE A 20 2.18 -6.55 3.25
CA ILE A 20 1.82 -7.76 2.49
C ILE A 20 2.52 -8.99 3.08
N ASN A 21 3.78 -8.88 3.48
CA ASN A 21 4.49 -9.98 4.12
C ASN A 21 3.86 -10.36 5.46
N VAL A 22 3.40 -9.38 6.23
CA VAL A 22 2.65 -9.62 7.47
C VAL A 22 1.35 -10.37 7.17
N ALA A 23 0.63 -9.96 6.12
CA ALA A 23 -0.62 -10.61 5.71
C ALA A 23 -0.38 -12.07 5.29
N ARG A 24 0.72 -12.36 4.60
CA ARG A 24 1.08 -13.73 4.21
C ARG A 24 1.30 -14.63 5.41
N ARG A 25 1.72 -14.07 6.54
CA ARG A 25 1.91 -14.80 7.80
C ARG A 25 0.61 -14.95 8.58
N GLY A 26 -0.52 -14.52 8.02
CA GLY A 26 -1.82 -14.58 8.68
C GLY A 26 -2.05 -13.52 9.74
N LYS A 27 -1.23 -12.47 9.76
CA LYS A 27 -1.33 -11.39 10.74
C LYS A 27 -1.69 -10.09 10.05
N GLY A 28 -2.93 -9.65 10.20
CA GLY A 28 -3.40 -8.44 9.52
C GLY A 28 -3.56 -8.65 8.02
N GLY A 29 -4.50 -8.01 7.40
CA GLY A 29 -4.79 -8.20 5.99
C GLY A 29 -5.61 -9.45 5.71
N GLN A 30 -5.67 -9.83 4.45
CA GLN A 30 -6.53 -10.91 3.96
C GLN A 30 -5.76 -11.75 2.95
N ILE A 31 -6.11 -13.03 2.88
CA ILE A 31 -5.65 -13.93 1.82
C ILE A 31 -6.88 -14.33 1.00
N ASP A 32 -6.81 -14.14 -0.31
CA ASP A 32 -7.95 -14.45 -1.18
C ASP A 32 -7.99 -15.95 -1.53
N ASP A 33 -9.01 -16.34 -2.32
CA ASP A 33 -9.23 -17.73 -2.71
C ASP A 33 -8.07 -18.32 -3.53
N GLN A 34 -7.27 -17.47 -4.14
CA GLN A 34 -6.12 -17.88 -4.94
C GLN A 34 -4.83 -17.89 -4.14
N GLY A 35 -4.90 -17.62 -2.83
CA GLY A 35 -3.73 -17.59 -1.97
C GLY A 35 -2.93 -16.30 -2.04
N THR A 36 -3.44 -15.26 -2.69
CA THR A 36 -2.77 -13.98 -2.77
C THR A 36 -3.04 -13.15 -1.51
N ALA A 37 -1.98 -12.63 -0.91
CA ALA A 37 -2.09 -11.79 0.27
C ALA A 37 -2.40 -10.36 -0.11
N TRP A 38 -3.33 -9.76 0.62
CA TRP A 38 -3.75 -8.38 0.44
C TRP A 38 -3.69 -7.65 1.77
N THR A 39 -3.22 -6.43 1.75
CA THR A 39 -3.25 -5.56 2.93
C THR A 39 -4.16 -4.37 2.66
N ARG A 40 -4.82 -3.92 3.70
CA ARG A 40 -5.61 -2.69 3.64
C ARG A 40 -4.80 -1.58 4.32
N LEU A 41 -4.38 -0.61 3.53
CA LEU A 41 -3.55 0.46 4.02
C LEU A 41 -4.06 1.80 3.45
N PRO A 42 -5.01 2.44 4.15
CA PRO A 42 -5.52 3.73 3.71
C PRO A 42 -4.41 4.78 3.65
N ALA A 43 -4.59 5.78 2.79
CA ALA A 43 -3.57 6.79 2.58
C ALA A 43 -3.22 7.57 3.86
N ASP A 44 -4.21 7.84 4.71
CA ASP A 44 -3.98 8.54 5.98
C ASP A 44 -3.16 7.69 6.95
N GLN A 45 -3.38 6.39 7.00
CA GLN A 45 -2.62 5.47 7.84
C GLN A 45 -1.19 5.35 7.33
N LEU A 46 -1.00 5.27 6.03
CA LEU A 46 0.32 5.23 5.41
C LEU A 46 1.07 6.53 5.68
N ARG A 47 0.38 7.67 5.57
CA ARG A 47 0.97 8.97 5.91
C ARG A 47 1.50 8.99 7.34
N ASP A 48 0.69 8.53 8.30
CA ASP A 48 1.06 8.53 9.71
C ASP A 48 2.25 7.60 9.97
N GLN A 49 2.29 6.47 9.29
CA GLN A 49 3.40 5.54 9.43
C GLN A 49 4.70 6.13 8.88
N LEU A 50 4.66 6.79 7.73
CA LEU A 50 5.83 7.45 7.17
C LEU A 50 6.34 8.55 8.10
N ALA A 51 5.44 9.32 8.70
CA ALA A 51 5.83 10.37 9.63
C ALA A 51 6.53 9.80 10.86
N ARG A 52 6.03 8.68 11.39
CA ARG A 52 6.60 8.06 12.59
C ARG A 52 7.90 7.32 12.34
N GLU A 53 7.97 6.56 11.26
CA GLU A 53 9.10 5.66 11.02
C GLU A 53 10.23 6.30 10.22
N PHE A 54 9.89 7.20 9.31
CA PHE A 54 10.86 7.78 8.40
C PHE A 54 11.00 9.29 8.57
N LEU A 55 10.24 9.89 9.49
CA LEU A 55 10.22 11.33 9.72
C LEU A 55 9.89 12.12 8.44
N VAL A 56 9.06 11.54 7.59
CA VAL A 56 8.63 12.15 6.33
C VAL A 56 7.22 12.69 6.51
N GLU A 57 7.05 13.99 6.38
CA GLU A 57 5.76 14.64 6.47
C GLU A 57 5.25 14.98 5.07
N VAL A 58 4.17 14.33 4.67
CA VAL A 58 3.53 14.56 3.36
C VAL A 58 2.02 14.54 3.54
N SER A 59 1.31 15.13 2.58
CA SER A 59 -0.15 15.09 2.58
C SER A 59 -0.68 13.74 2.11
N THR A 60 -1.91 13.41 2.47
CA THR A 60 -2.58 12.21 1.95
C THR A 60 -2.68 12.26 0.42
N ARG A 61 -2.82 13.45 -0.15
CA ARG A 61 -2.87 13.62 -1.60
C ARG A 61 -1.56 13.18 -2.25
N SER A 62 -0.42 13.52 -1.65
CA SER A 62 0.88 13.07 -2.14
C SER A 62 1.02 11.55 -2.03
N ILE A 63 0.52 10.96 -0.95
CA ILE A 63 0.49 9.51 -0.77
C ILE A 63 -0.36 8.85 -1.87
N GLN A 64 -1.53 9.39 -2.15
CA GLN A 64 -2.41 8.85 -3.18
C GLN A 64 -1.75 8.90 -4.56
N ARG A 65 -1.03 9.98 -4.86
CA ARG A 65 -0.28 10.09 -6.12
C ARG A 65 0.84 9.05 -6.19
N ALA A 66 1.55 8.83 -5.09
CA ALA A 66 2.62 7.84 -5.02
C ALA A 66 2.06 6.42 -5.23
N LEU A 67 0.94 6.10 -4.60
CA LEU A 67 0.29 4.81 -4.78
C LEU A 67 -0.18 4.61 -6.22
N LYS A 68 -0.71 5.65 -6.84
CA LYS A 68 -1.13 5.60 -8.23
C LYS A 68 0.07 5.36 -9.15
N GLU A 69 1.19 6.02 -8.89
CA GLU A 69 2.42 5.79 -9.64
C GLU A 69 2.87 4.32 -9.54
N LEU A 70 2.85 3.76 -8.33
CA LEU A 70 3.20 2.36 -8.11
C LEU A 70 2.26 1.41 -8.86
N GLU A 71 0.98 1.72 -8.88
CA GLU A 71 -0.02 0.94 -9.60
C GLU A 71 0.23 1.00 -11.12
N GLU A 72 0.51 2.18 -11.65
CA GLU A 72 0.81 2.37 -13.06
C GLU A 72 2.10 1.67 -13.49
N GLN A 73 3.06 1.55 -12.59
CA GLN A 73 4.32 0.83 -12.82
C GLN A 73 4.21 -0.66 -12.52
N ASN A 74 3.02 -1.16 -12.24
CA ASN A 74 2.76 -2.57 -11.91
C ASN A 74 3.55 -3.08 -10.69
N GLN A 75 3.86 -2.19 -9.75
CA GLN A 75 4.54 -2.57 -8.52
C GLN A 75 3.57 -3.01 -7.44
N ILE A 76 2.34 -2.53 -7.50
CA ILE A 76 1.26 -2.91 -6.59
C ILE A 76 -0.03 -3.08 -7.38
N ARG A 77 -0.95 -3.84 -6.81
CA ARG A 77 -2.31 -3.96 -7.32
C ARG A 77 -3.25 -3.39 -6.29
N ARG A 78 -4.23 -2.64 -6.75
CA ARG A 78 -5.27 -2.10 -5.89
C ARG A 78 -6.61 -2.62 -6.39
N GLU A 79 -7.34 -3.29 -5.50
CA GLU A 79 -8.67 -3.78 -5.82
C GLU A 79 -9.61 -3.51 -4.66
N GLN A 80 -10.86 -3.24 -4.98
CA GLN A 80 -11.93 -3.16 -3.99
C GLN A 80 -12.47 -4.55 -3.77
N ARG A 81 -11.98 -5.21 -2.73
CA ARG A 81 -12.37 -6.56 -2.38
C ARG A 81 -13.17 -6.57 -1.09
N TRP A 82 -13.84 -7.68 -0.86
CA TRP A 82 -14.61 -7.89 0.37
C TRP A 82 -15.65 -6.78 0.58
N LYS A 83 -16.87 -7.06 0.18
CA LYS A 83 -17.97 -6.11 0.34
C LYS A 83 -18.09 -5.68 1.79
N HIS A 84 -17.79 -4.44 2.05
CA HIS A 84 -17.97 -3.81 3.32
C HIS A 84 -18.93 -2.65 3.17
N ARG A 85 -19.41 -2.20 4.30
CA ARG A 85 -20.23 -1.00 4.38
C ARG A 85 -19.54 0.18 3.71
N TYR A 86 -18.20 0.23 3.80
CA TYR A 86 -17.37 1.21 3.12
C TYR A 86 -16.47 0.48 2.12
N LYS A 87 -16.33 1.04 0.96
CA LYS A 87 -15.41 0.52 -0.05
C LYS A 87 -13.99 0.60 0.48
N ARG A 88 -13.22 -0.45 0.28
CA ARG A 88 -11.85 -0.54 0.77
C ARG A 88 -10.92 -0.91 -0.38
N ASP A 89 -9.78 -0.26 -0.40
CA ASP A 89 -8.72 -0.59 -1.33
C ASP A 89 -7.74 -1.52 -0.65
N TYR A 90 -7.36 -2.58 -1.37
CA TYR A 90 -6.40 -3.57 -0.88
C TYR A 90 -5.23 -3.63 -1.84
N TRP A 91 -4.08 -3.80 -1.31
CA TRP A 91 -2.82 -3.79 -2.05
C TRP A 91 -2.15 -5.14 -2.07
#